data_8e5485fd953ec7e203c43c4e8fa7d43a
#
_entry.id   8e5485fd953ec7e203c43c4e8fa7d43a
#
_cell.length_a   1.000
_cell.length_b   1.000
_cell.length_c   1.000
_cell.angle_alpha   90.00
_cell.angle_beta   90.00
_cell.angle_gamma   90.00
#
_symmetry.space_group_name_H-M   'P 1'
#
loop_
_entity.id
_entity.type
_entity.pdbx_description
1 polymer ?
#
loop_
_entity_poly.entity_id
_entity_poly.type
_entity_poly.pdbx_seq_one_letter_code
_entity_poly.pdbx_strand_id
1 'polypeptide(L)'
;QYQIALFIDAEETERLEISLDLLEKLVLDEDLVGFEGIGFVIQAYQRRAPFVIDYVIDLAKRANNRIMVRLVKGAYWDSEIKRAQVDGQLDYPVYTRKFHTDLSYLACAKKMLGAQGQIYPAFATHNAYSLAAIYTIAEDKEFEFQCLYGMGETLYNNVVGAEHLGLACRVYAPVGTYETLLAYLVRRLLENGANSSFVHQLVDPEIPIEELVVNPVELVRKTAGASNPYFNKPLAIYPGNRVNSKGLDLSDELQLAELDTELNQYFAKVYTAEPLLWDYKVSEREAKQVRNPAKQNDVVGFVSNATLAEVDVAVSNALRAFPEWSATTPQERAARIIKFANLMELNYYEMLHIVVREAGKTLSNGIAEVREAVDFCRYYAAQVANEFDNATHQAIGPVVCI
;
A
#
# COMPACT_ATOMS: atom_id res chain seq x y z
N GLN A 1 20.69 14.65 -28.16
CA GLN A 1 21.70 15.71 -28.39
C GLN A 1 22.93 15.55 -27.49
N TYR A 2 22.73 15.22 -26.19
CA TYR A 2 23.83 15.13 -25.20
C TYR A 2 24.19 13.70 -24.80
N GLN A 3 23.45 12.69 -25.24
CA GLN A 3 23.63 11.26 -24.90
C GLN A 3 23.75 11.01 -23.38
N ILE A 4 22.98 11.75 -22.60
CA ILE A 4 22.92 11.60 -21.15
C ILE A 4 21.80 10.63 -20.80
N ALA A 5 22.13 9.57 -20.05
CA ALA A 5 21.14 8.61 -19.58
C ALA A 5 20.20 9.23 -18.53
N LEU A 6 18.93 8.83 -18.58
CA LEU A 6 17.87 9.22 -17.66
C LEU A 6 17.30 7.97 -17.00
N PHE A 7 17.28 7.92 -15.67
CA PHE A 7 16.59 6.88 -14.91
C PHE A 7 15.29 7.40 -14.31
N ILE A 8 14.20 6.66 -14.51
CA ILE A 8 12.96 6.82 -13.74
C ILE A 8 13.18 6.11 -12.41
N ASP A 9 13.26 6.87 -11.32
CA ASP A 9 13.52 6.32 -9.99
C ASP A 9 12.28 5.64 -9.41
N ALA A 10 12.48 4.64 -8.56
CA ALA A 10 11.38 3.92 -7.92
C ALA A 10 11.05 4.58 -6.58
N GLU A 11 9.79 4.82 -6.36
CA GLU A 11 9.21 5.42 -5.16
C GLU A 11 8.32 4.38 -4.44
N GLU A 12 7.22 4.80 -3.80
CA GLU A 12 6.28 3.92 -3.13
C GLU A 12 5.64 2.90 -4.10
N THR A 13 5.19 1.77 -3.57
CA THR A 13 4.63 0.67 -4.39
C THR A 13 3.42 1.09 -5.23
N GLU A 14 2.62 2.04 -4.74
CA GLU A 14 1.46 2.57 -5.47
C GLU A 14 1.82 3.34 -6.75
N ARG A 15 3.08 3.78 -6.90
CA ARG A 15 3.54 4.53 -8.08
C ARG A 15 4.12 3.65 -9.17
N LEU A 16 4.21 2.33 -8.93
CA LEU A 16 4.87 1.43 -9.88
C LEU A 16 4.14 1.38 -11.21
N GLU A 17 2.81 1.19 -11.23
CA GLU A 17 2.04 1.05 -12.47
C GLU A 17 2.17 2.29 -13.34
N ILE A 18 1.92 3.49 -12.78
CA ILE A 18 2.08 4.74 -13.54
C ILE A 18 3.53 4.97 -14.01
N SER A 19 4.51 4.49 -13.26
CA SER A 19 5.92 4.56 -13.67
C SER A 19 6.23 3.63 -14.84
N LEU A 20 5.60 2.46 -14.89
CA LEU A 20 5.70 1.52 -16.01
C LEU A 20 5.02 2.08 -17.25
N ASP A 21 3.85 2.71 -17.13
CA ASP A 21 3.17 3.40 -18.23
C ASP A 21 4.03 4.53 -18.83
N LEU A 22 4.67 5.30 -17.94
CA LEU A 22 5.60 6.35 -18.36
C LEU A 22 6.82 5.77 -19.09
N LEU A 23 7.40 4.68 -18.54
CA LEU A 23 8.51 3.98 -19.19
C LEU A 23 8.11 3.48 -20.57
N GLU A 24 6.95 2.84 -20.70
CA GLU A 24 6.47 2.32 -21.97
C GLU A 24 6.30 3.42 -23.01
N LYS A 25 5.68 4.54 -22.64
CA LYS A 25 5.53 5.69 -23.53
C LYS A 25 6.87 6.26 -23.99
N LEU A 26 7.84 6.38 -23.09
CA LEU A 26 9.17 6.90 -23.44
C LEU A 26 9.96 5.93 -24.33
N VAL A 27 9.92 4.63 -24.01
CA VAL A 27 10.72 3.63 -24.74
C VAL A 27 10.16 3.36 -26.14
N LEU A 28 8.85 3.53 -26.34
CA LEU A 28 8.16 3.38 -27.64
C LEU A 28 8.04 4.69 -28.43
N ASP A 29 8.56 5.80 -27.90
CA ASP A 29 8.52 7.10 -28.58
C ASP A 29 9.41 7.10 -29.83
N GLU A 30 8.86 7.50 -30.97
CA GLU A 30 9.55 7.51 -32.26
C GLU A 30 10.78 8.41 -32.24
N ASP A 31 10.78 9.51 -31.49
CA ASP A 31 11.90 10.45 -31.36
C ASP A 31 13.07 9.87 -30.54
N LEU A 32 12.85 8.77 -29.81
CA LEU A 32 13.83 8.11 -28.95
C LEU A 32 14.33 6.77 -29.52
N VAL A 33 13.96 6.41 -30.75
CA VAL A 33 14.41 5.17 -31.41
C VAL A 33 15.94 5.11 -31.43
N GLY A 34 16.51 4.00 -30.93
CA GLY A 34 17.95 3.79 -30.85
C GLY A 34 18.66 4.53 -29.71
N PHE A 35 17.92 5.23 -28.83
CA PHE A 35 18.49 5.84 -27.64
C PHE A 35 18.46 4.86 -26.46
N GLU A 36 19.58 4.21 -26.16
CA GLU A 36 19.71 3.23 -25.06
C GLU A 36 19.89 3.88 -23.66
N GLY A 37 19.70 5.20 -23.56
CA GLY A 37 19.90 5.94 -22.31
C GLY A 37 18.67 6.03 -21.41
N ILE A 38 17.56 5.37 -21.75
CA ILE A 38 16.38 5.29 -20.87
C ILE A 38 16.61 4.19 -19.84
N GLY A 39 16.45 4.54 -18.57
CA GLY A 39 16.62 3.63 -17.46
C GLY A 39 15.41 3.58 -16.52
N PHE A 40 15.27 2.47 -15.85
CA PHE A 40 14.21 2.21 -14.87
C PHE A 40 14.76 1.59 -13.60
N VAL A 41 14.13 1.85 -12.46
CA VAL A 41 14.56 1.29 -11.18
C VAL A 41 13.55 0.29 -10.67
N ILE A 42 14.03 -0.89 -10.26
CA ILE A 42 13.22 -1.98 -9.72
C ILE A 42 13.64 -2.26 -8.28
N GLN A 43 12.67 -2.37 -7.39
CA GLN A 43 12.86 -2.60 -5.96
C GLN A 43 12.59 -4.07 -5.61
N ALA A 44 13.62 -4.82 -5.26
CA ALA A 44 13.54 -6.26 -5.00
C ALA A 44 12.73 -6.64 -3.74
N TYR A 45 12.47 -5.70 -2.84
CA TYR A 45 11.61 -5.94 -1.67
C TYR A 45 10.13 -6.11 -2.04
N GLN A 46 9.72 -5.62 -3.23
CA GLN A 46 8.38 -5.84 -3.75
C GLN A 46 8.19 -7.27 -4.23
N ARG A 47 7.10 -7.89 -3.85
CA ARG A 47 6.80 -9.28 -4.23
C ARG A 47 6.60 -9.47 -5.73
N ARG A 48 6.26 -8.40 -6.43
CA ARG A 48 6.06 -8.35 -7.89
C ARG A 48 7.33 -8.04 -8.69
N ALA A 49 8.47 -7.73 -8.04
CA ALA A 49 9.70 -7.35 -8.73
C ALA A 49 10.17 -8.31 -9.84
N PRO A 50 10.13 -9.66 -9.67
CA PRO A 50 10.51 -10.59 -10.75
C PRO A 50 9.63 -10.49 -12.00
N PHE A 51 8.34 -10.15 -11.84
CA PHE A 51 7.38 -9.98 -12.93
C PHE A 51 7.56 -8.62 -13.62
N VAL A 52 7.92 -7.59 -12.87
CA VAL A 52 8.29 -6.28 -13.43
C VAL A 52 9.51 -6.40 -14.34
N ILE A 53 10.49 -7.24 -13.98
CA ILE A 53 11.64 -7.53 -14.86
C ILE A 53 11.16 -8.20 -16.15
N ASP A 54 10.22 -9.15 -16.09
CA ASP A 54 9.65 -9.77 -17.29
C ASP A 54 8.98 -8.75 -18.22
N TYR A 55 8.19 -7.84 -17.63
CA TYR A 55 7.56 -6.75 -18.36
C TYR A 55 8.59 -5.85 -19.06
N VAL A 56 9.65 -5.44 -18.36
CA VAL A 56 10.69 -4.59 -18.92
C VAL A 56 11.48 -5.32 -20.02
N ILE A 57 11.73 -6.63 -19.89
CA ILE A 57 12.35 -7.45 -20.92
C ILE A 57 11.46 -7.50 -22.18
N ASP A 58 10.14 -7.69 -21.99
CA ASP A 58 9.20 -7.69 -23.12
C ASP A 58 9.11 -6.33 -23.78
N LEU A 59 9.04 -5.25 -23.01
CA LEU A 59 9.04 -3.88 -23.52
C LEU A 59 10.30 -3.58 -24.32
N ALA A 60 11.48 -3.97 -23.87
CA ALA A 60 12.74 -3.82 -24.59
C ALA A 60 12.73 -4.56 -25.94
N LYS A 61 12.12 -5.76 -25.99
CA LYS A 61 11.93 -6.50 -27.25
C LYS A 61 10.98 -5.79 -28.21
N ARG A 62 9.84 -5.29 -27.72
CA ARG A 62 8.86 -4.54 -28.52
C ARG A 62 9.45 -3.26 -29.10
N ALA A 63 10.26 -2.57 -28.32
CA ALA A 63 10.94 -1.35 -28.74
C ALA A 63 12.18 -1.61 -29.62
N ASN A 64 12.64 -2.85 -29.71
CA ASN A 64 13.93 -3.20 -30.31
C ASN A 64 15.06 -2.32 -29.78
N ASN A 65 15.08 -2.09 -28.47
CA ASN A 65 16.02 -1.20 -27.80
C ASN A 65 16.41 -1.78 -26.43
N ARG A 66 17.64 -1.51 -25.98
CA ARG A 66 18.14 -1.97 -24.70
C ARG A 66 17.73 -0.97 -23.61
N ILE A 67 17.18 -1.44 -22.49
CA ILE A 67 16.78 -0.61 -21.35
C ILE A 67 17.76 -0.77 -20.21
N MET A 68 18.22 0.33 -19.63
CA MET A 68 19.04 0.30 -18.42
C MET A 68 18.16 0.01 -17.22
N VAL A 69 18.49 -1.01 -16.42
CA VAL A 69 17.71 -1.36 -15.22
C VAL A 69 18.59 -1.33 -13.98
N ARG A 70 18.27 -0.42 -13.05
CA ARG A 70 18.89 -0.37 -11.73
C ARG A 70 18.09 -1.20 -10.74
N LEU A 71 18.70 -2.24 -10.21
CA LEU A 71 18.11 -3.05 -9.15
C LEU A 71 18.56 -2.53 -7.79
N VAL A 72 17.59 -2.23 -6.93
CA VAL A 72 17.76 -1.85 -5.53
C VAL A 72 17.00 -2.82 -4.62
N LYS A 73 17.29 -2.82 -3.32
CA LYS A 73 16.50 -3.61 -2.35
C LYS A 73 15.15 -2.97 -2.08
N GLY A 74 15.10 -1.66 -1.84
CA GLY A 74 13.92 -0.83 -1.58
C GLY A 74 14.13 0.05 -0.36
N ALA A 75 13.54 1.25 -0.36
CA ALA A 75 13.82 2.30 0.62
C ALA A 75 12.62 2.65 1.53
N TYR A 76 11.43 2.10 1.27
CA TYR A 76 10.17 2.54 1.91
C TYR A 76 9.51 1.43 2.75
N TRP A 77 10.27 0.45 3.22
CA TRP A 77 9.72 -0.75 3.84
C TRP A 77 8.74 -0.45 4.99
N ASP A 78 9.11 0.43 5.92
CA ASP A 78 8.27 0.78 7.08
C ASP A 78 6.96 1.45 6.65
N SER A 79 7.04 2.36 5.66
CA SER A 79 5.87 3.05 5.12
C SER A 79 4.93 2.10 4.40
N GLU A 80 5.46 1.15 3.63
CA GLU A 80 4.67 0.16 2.90
C GLU A 80 3.93 -0.80 3.84
N ILE A 81 4.62 -1.27 4.89
CA ILE A 81 4.00 -2.10 5.93
C ILE A 81 2.88 -1.31 6.62
N LYS A 82 3.16 -0.07 7.04
CA LYS A 82 2.19 0.76 7.75
C LYS A 82 0.99 1.11 6.88
N ARG A 83 1.23 1.48 5.63
CA ARG A 83 0.16 1.79 4.67
C ARG A 83 -0.76 0.60 4.46
N ALA A 84 -0.23 -0.59 4.17
CA ALA A 84 -1.04 -1.79 3.99
C ALA A 84 -1.95 -2.08 5.20
N GLN A 85 -1.45 -1.83 6.42
CA GLN A 85 -2.24 -1.96 7.65
C GLN A 85 -3.33 -0.89 7.75
N VAL A 86 -2.99 0.37 7.50
CA VAL A 86 -3.94 1.51 7.57
C VAL A 86 -5.03 1.35 6.51
N ASP A 87 -4.65 0.96 5.29
CA ASP A 87 -5.58 0.83 4.17
C ASP A 87 -6.37 -0.48 4.18
N GLY A 88 -6.11 -1.37 5.14
CA GLY A 88 -6.83 -2.65 5.27
C GLY A 88 -6.64 -3.55 4.04
N GLN A 89 -5.44 -3.56 3.46
CA GLN A 89 -5.11 -4.42 2.32
C GLN A 89 -5.13 -5.90 2.72
N LEU A 90 -5.26 -6.79 1.74
CA LEU A 90 -5.33 -8.23 2.01
C LEU A 90 -3.99 -8.81 2.46
N ASP A 91 -2.88 -8.24 1.98
CA ASP A 91 -1.52 -8.66 2.31
C ASP A 91 -0.55 -7.49 2.12
N TYR A 92 0.71 -7.67 2.46
CA TYR A 92 1.75 -6.67 2.26
C TYR A 92 2.30 -6.73 0.83
N PRO A 93 2.52 -5.58 0.16
CA PRO A 93 3.12 -5.54 -1.17
C PRO A 93 4.61 -5.88 -1.16
N VAL A 94 5.24 -5.84 0.02
CA VAL A 94 6.67 -6.07 0.24
C VAL A 94 6.90 -7.30 1.12
N TYR A 95 8.10 -7.86 1.06
CA TYR A 95 8.49 -8.97 1.96
C TYR A 95 8.61 -8.48 3.39
N THR A 96 8.10 -9.27 4.34
CA THR A 96 8.13 -8.95 5.77
C THR A 96 9.42 -9.41 6.48
N ARG A 97 10.32 -10.08 5.78
CA ARG A 97 11.64 -10.50 6.28
C ARG A 97 12.74 -9.99 5.37
N LYS A 98 13.78 -9.41 5.97
CA LYS A 98 14.93 -8.87 5.23
C LYS A 98 15.60 -9.90 4.32
N PHE A 99 15.81 -11.12 4.80
CA PHE A 99 16.46 -12.16 4.00
C PHE A 99 15.61 -12.66 2.81
N HIS A 100 14.29 -12.48 2.82
CA HIS A 100 13.46 -12.67 1.64
C HIS A 100 13.75 -11.60 0.58
N THR A 101 13.93 -10.35 0.99
CA THR A 101 14.37 -9.28 0.09
C THR A 101 15.77 -9.56 -0.46
N ASP A 102 16.69 -10.03 0.38
CA ASP A 102 18.06 -10.36 -0.05
C ASP A 102 18.04 -11.49 -1.09
N LEU A 103 17.24 -12.54 -0.87
CA LEU A 103 17.06 -13.61 -1.84
C LEU A 103 16.42 -13.13 -3.14
N SER A 104 15.35 -12.32 -3.04
CA SER A 104 14.67 -11.72 -4.20
C SER A 104 15.64 -10.88 -5.02
N TYR A 105 16.49 -10.08 -4.35
CA TYR A 105 17.51 -9.27 -5.01
C TYR A 105 18.46 -10.12 -5.86
N LEU A 106 18.97 -11.22 -5.32
CA LEU A 106 19.85 -12.12 -6.06
C LEU A 106 19.13 -12.85 -7.20
N ALA A 107 17.88 -13.27 -6.99
CA ALA A 107 17.07 -13.89 -8.04
C ALA A 107 16.78 -12.91 -9.19
N CYS A 108 16.42 -11.68 -8.86
CA CYS A 108 16.23 -10.60 -9.84
C CYS A 108 17.53 -10.28 -10.58
N ALA A 109 18.67 -10.19 -9.87
CA ALA A 109 19.97 -9.96 -10.48
C ALA A 109 20.33 -11.06 -11.50
N LYS A 110 20.14 -12.33 -11.13
CA LYS A 110 20.36 -13.46 -12.03
C LYS A 110 19.47 -13.40 -13.26
N LYS A 111 18.20 -13.00 -13.10
CA LYS A 111 17.25 -12.83 -14.21
C LYS A 111 17.69 -11.73 -15.16
N MET A 112 18.07 -10.56 -14.64
CA MET A 112 18.58 -9.43 -15.44
C MET A 112 19.86 -9.80 -16.18
N LEU A 113 20.80 -10.46 -15.52
CA LEU A 113 22.04 -10.95 -16.15
C LEU A 113 21.78 -11.98 -17.27
N GLY A 114 20.66 -12.69 -17.21
CA GLY A 114 20.24 -13.60 -18.28
C GLY A 114 19.63 -12.89 -19.51
N ALA A 115 19.37 -11.58 -19.44
CA ALA A 115 18.67 -10.80 -20.45
C ALA A 115 19.55 -9.71 -21.11
N GLN A 116 20.82 -9.99 -21.34
CA GLN A 116 21.84 -9.02 -21.82
C GLN A 116 21.47 -8.28 -23.09
N GLY A 117 20.70 -8.90 -23.99
CA GLY A 117 20.26 -8.26 -25.22
C GLY A 117 19.13 -7.23 -25.04
N GLN A 118 18.43 -7.27 -23.90
CA GLN A 118 17.27 -6.43 -23.58
C GLN A 118 17.55 -5.45 -22.46
N ILE A 119 18.37 -5.87 -21.49
CA ILE A 119 18.63 -5.11 -20.28
C ILE A 119 20.13 -4.84 -20.15
N TYR A 120 20.48 -3.58 -19.81
CA TYR A 120 21.77 -3.24 -19.21
C TYR A 120 21.62 -3.24 -17.69
N PRO A 121 22.16 -4.25 -16.97
CA PRO A 121 21.99 -4.36 -15.53
C PRO A 121 22.86 -3.37 -14.77
N ALA A 122 22.27 -2.65 -13.81
CA ALA A 122 22.96 -1.84 -12.83
C ALA A 122 22.55 -2.29 -11.42
N PHE A 123 23.52 -2.64 -10.58
CA PHE A 123 23.26 -3.19 -9.24
C PHE A 123 23.65 -2.19 -8.16
N ALA A 124 22.66 -1.60 -7.51
CA ALA A 124 22.87 -0.65 -6.41
C ALA A 124 22.85 -1.40 -5.06
N THR A 125 23.98 -1.46 -4.39
CA THR A 125 24.12 -2.13 -3.09
C THR A 125 25.29 -1.58 -2.30
N HIS A 126 25.17 -1.59 -0.95
CA HIS A 126 26.26 -1.34 -0.02
C HIS A 126 26.57 -2.58 0.84
N ASN A 127 26.04 -3.74 0.43
CA ASN A 127 26.21 -5.01 1.12
C ASN A 127 27.25 -5.86 0.39
N ALA A 128 28.37 -6.14 1.06
CA ALA A 128 29.48 -6.88 0.49
C ALA A 128 29.11 -8.31 0.02
N TYR A 129 28.23 -8.99 0.75
CA TYR A 129 27.74 -10.32 0.33
C TYR A 129 26.96 -10.23 -0.99
N SER A 130 26.04 -9.24 -1.11
CA SER A 130 25.27 -9.06 -2.34
C SER A 130 26.18 -8.73 -3.52
N LEU A 131 27.21 -7.90 -3.31
CA LEU A 131 28.21 -7.57 -4.32
C LEU A 131 28.98 -8.81 -4.79
N ALA A 132 29.54 -9.57 -3.84
CA ALA A 132 30.31 -10.78 -4.15
C ALA A 132 29.45 -11.84 -4.84
N ALA A 133 28.20 -12.00 -4.42
CA ALA A 133 27.26 -12.94 -5.04
C ALA A 133 26.94 -12.53 -6.49
N ILE A 134 26.69 -11.24 -6.76
CA ILE A 134 26.46 -10.73 -8.13
C ILE A 134 27.70 -10.95 -8.98
N TYR A 135 28.88 -10.59 -8.49
CA TYR A 135 30.15 -10.82 -9.19
C TYR A 135 30.31 -12.29 -9.62
N THR A 136 30.04 -13.21 -8.68
CA THR A 136 30.12 -14.64 -8.95
C THR A 136 29.08 -15.13 -9.97
N ILE A 137 27.84 -14.60 -9.93
CA ILE A 137 26.75 -15.01 -10.83
C ILE A 137 26.94 -14.38 -12.24
N ALA A 138 27.54 -13.22 -12.30
CA ALA A 138 27.69 -12.47 -13.56
C ALA A 138 28.67 -13.14 -14.53
N GLU A 139 29.71 -13.82 -14.00
CA GLU A 139 30.76 -14.40 -14.84
C GLU A 139 31.39 -13.33 -15.77
N ASP A 140 31.23 -13.45 -17.10
CA ASP A 140 31.72 -12.56 -18.14
C ASP A 140 30.67 -11.56 -18.67
N LYS A 141 29.49 -11.51 -18.03
CA LYS A 141 28.37 -10.64 -18.47
C LYS A 141 28.63 -9.18 -18.17
N GLU A 142 28.10 -8.32 -19.03
CA GLU A 142 28.19 -6.88 -18.88
C GLU A 142 27.23 -6.36 -17.83
N PHE A 143 27.71 -5.56 -16.88
CA PHE A 143 26.92 -4.85 -15.87
C PHE A 143 27.75 -3.73 -15.23
N GLU A 144 27.09 -2.89 -14.43
CA GLU A 144 27.76 -1.95 -13.54
C GLU A 144 27.24 -2.08 -12.12
N PHE A 145 28.07 -1.74 -11.14
CA PHE A 145 27.59 -1.41 -9.81
C PHE A 145 27.22 0.07 -9.71
N GLN A 146 26.36 0.37 -8.74
CA GLN A 146 26.04 1.74 -8.37
C GLN A 146 26.10 1.91 -6.85
N CYS A 147 26.58 3.08 -6.41
CA CYS A 147 26.60 3.43 -4.99
C CYS A 147 26.19 4.90 -4.78
N LEU A 148 25.69 5.16 -3.58
CA LEU A 148 25.40 6.51 -3.13
C LEU A 148 26.70 7.25 -2.77
N TYR A 149 26.76 8.52 -3.15
CA TYR A 149 27.86 9.40 -2.74
C TYR A 149 27.96 9.47 -1.20
N GLY A 150 29.17 9.32 -0.68
CA GLY A 150 29.43 9.30 0.77
C GLY A 150 29.08 7.97 1.45
N MET A 151 28.69 6.93 0.69
CA MET A 151 28.42 5.59 1.23
C MET A 151 29.20 4.53 0.47
N GLY A 152 29.72 3.52 1.19
CA GLY A 152 30.34 2.34 0.58
C GLY A 152 31.74 2.57 -0.03
N GLU A 153 32.39 3.68 0.22
CA GLU A 153 33.72 3.99 -0.34
C GLU A 153 34.72 2.87 -0.06
N THR A 154 34.80 2.40 1.18
CA THR A 154 35.71 1.31 1.56
C THR A 154 35.42 0.02 0.78
N LEU A 155 34.15 -0.29 0.51
CA LEU A 155 33.76 -1.45 -0.26
C LEU A 155 34.17 -1.28 -1.73
N TYR A 156 33.83 -0.15 -2.34
CA TYR A 156 34.04 0.08 -3.77
C TYR A 156 35.47 0.38 -4.13
N ASN A 157 36.30 0.85 -3.21
CA ASN A 157 37.75 0.94 -3.39
C ASN A 157 38.41 -0.40 -3.65
N ASN A 158 37.79 -1.52 -3.27
CA ASN A 158 38.25 -2.87 -3.57
C ASN A 158 37.59 -3.49 -4.83
N VAL A 159 36.76 -2.72 -5.54
CA VAL A 159 35.99 -3.21 -6.71
C VAL A 159 36.46 -2.51 -7.99
N VAL A 160 36.65 -1.18 -7.90
CA VAL A 160 36.99 -0.32 -9.04
C VAL A 160 38.52 -0.31 -9.22
N GLY A 161 38.95 -0.25 -10.49
CA GLY A 161 40.38 -0.19 -10.85
C GLY A 161 40.94 -1.53 -11.31
N ALA A 162 41.89 -1.47 -12.19
CA ALA A 162 42.52 -2.66 -12.80
C ALA A 162 43.35 -3.48 -11.79
N GLU A 163 43.77 -2.86 -10.70
CA GLU A 163 44.48 -3.49 -9.57
C GLU A 163 43.55 -4.26 -8.62
N HIS A 164 42.23 -4.13 -8.81
CA HIS A 164 41.18 -4.82 -8.05
C HIS A 164 40.34 -5.71 -8.95
N LEU A 165 38.99 -5.61 -8.88
CA LEU A 165 38.10 -6.41 -9.72
C LEU A 165 37.90 -5.81 -11.12
N GLY A 166 38.34 -4.58 -11.36
CA GLY A 166 38.20 -3.90 -12.66
C GLY A 166 36.76 -3.60 -13.08
N LEU A 167 35.83 -3.59 -12.13
CA LEU A 167 34.41 -3.41 -12.42
C LEU A 167 34.00 -1.93 -12.42
N ALA A 168 33.05 -1.59 -13.27
CA ALA A 168 32.50 -0.23 -13.29
C ALA A 168 31.60 0.01 -12.07
N CYS A 169 31.76 1.19 -11.48
CA CYS A 169 30.84 1.66 -10.43
C CYS A 169 30.44 3.12 -10.72
N ARG A 170 29.14 3.36 -10.83
CA ARG A 170 28.57 4.69 -10.98
C ARG A 170 28.17 5.23 -9.59
N VAL A 171 28.73 6.38 -9.24
CA VAL A 171 28.36 7.10 -8.00
C VAL A 171 27.24 8.07 -8.31
N TYR A 172 26.16 8.07 -7.57
CA TYR A 172 25.08 9.03 -7.70
C TYR A 172 24.86 9.80 -6.40
N ALA A 173 24.57 11.09 -6.58
CA ALA A 173 24.32 12.02 -5.50
C ALA A 173 23.06 12.84 -5.80
N PRO A 174 22.27 13.20 -4.77
CA PRO A 174 21.17 14.12 -4.96
C PRO A 174 21.70 15.52 -5.21
N VAL A 175 21.03 16.25 -6.09
CA VAL A 175 21.29 17.67 -6.36
C VAL A 175 20.01 18.45 -6.10
N GLY A 176 20.05 19.42 -5.20
CA GLY A 176 18.89 20.22 -4.84
C GLY A 176 19.18 21.19 -3.70
N THR A 177 18.15 21.92 -3.29
CA THR A 177 18.23 22.82 -2.13
C THR A 177 18.11 22.02 -0.83
N TYR A 178 18.47 22.63 0.29
CA TYR A 178 18.34 22.03 1.62
C TYR A 178 16.91 21.52 1.87
N GLU A 179 15.90 22.30 1.53
CA GLU A 179 14.49 21.95 1.75
C GLU A 179 14.09 20.71 0.96
N THR A 180 14.56 20.57 -0.27
CA THR A 180 14.20 19.42 -1.14
C THR A 180 14.99 18.16 -0.78
N LEU A 181 16.20 18.31 -0.19
CA LEU A 181 17.06 17.19 0.16
C LEU A 181 16.85 16.65 1.59
N LEU A 182 16.11 17.35 2.45
CA LEU A 182 15.95 16.95 3.85
C LEU A 182 15.37 15.53 3.98
N ALA A 183 14.31 15.23 3.27
CA ALA A 183 13.68 13.89 3.29
C ALA A 183 14.63 12.80 2.80
N TYR A 184 15.44 13.09 1.78
CA TYR A 184 16.46 12.17 1.29
C TYR A 184 17.52 11.89 2.35
N LEU A 185 18.03 12.92 3.02
CA LEU A 185 19.06 12.80 4.06
C LEU A 185 18.54 12.02 5.28
N VAL A 186 17.30 12.28 5.71
CA VAL A 186 16.67 11.56 6.82
C VAL A 186 16.57 10.07 6.51
N ARG A 187 16.15 9.69 5.29
CA ARG A 187 16.11 8.25 4.91
C ARG A 187 17.50 7.61 4.94
N ARG A 188 18.55 8.35 4.53
CA ARG A 188 19.94 7.83 4.60
C ARG A 188 20.41 7.64 6.04
N LEU A 189 20.08 8.57 6.93
CA LEU A 189 20.40 8.43 8.36
C LEU A 189 19.68 7.20 8.98
N LEU A 190 18.41 7.03 8.66
CA LEU A 190 17.64 5.87 9.13
C LEU A 190 18.19 4.55 8.57
N GLU A 191 18.55 4.52 7.29
CA GLU A 191 19.14 3.33 6.65
C GLU A 191 20.48 2.96 7.32
N ASN A 192 21.35 3.92 7.57
CA ASN A 192 22.64 3.69 8.20
C ASN A 192 22.52 3.35 9.68
N GLY A 193 21.53 3.91 10.38
CA GLY A 193 21.29 3.70 11.81
C GLY A 193 20.43 2.46 12.13
N ALA A 194 19.84 1.82 11.14
CA ALA A 194 19.01 0.65 11.38
C ALA A 194 19.85 -0.55 11.83
N ASN A 195 19.47 -1.21 12.93
CA ASN A 195 20.16 -2.40 13.46
C ASN A 195 20.27 -3.53 12.44
N SER A 196 19.37 -3.58 11.46
CA SER A 196 19.39 -4.55 10.35
C SER A 196 20.26 -4.13 9.16
N SER A 197 20.81 -2.92 9.17
CA SER A 197 21.70 -2.43 8.12
C SER A 197 23.02 -3.20 8.13
N PHE A 198 23.50 -3.62 6.96
CA PHE A 198 24.80 -4.27 6.83
C PHE A 198 25.94 -3.38 7.33
N VAL A 199 25.87 -2.07 7.03
CA VAL A 199 26.88 -1.09 7.47
C VAL A 199 26.91 -0.97 8.99
N HIS A 200 25.74 -0.92 9.63
CA HIS A 200 25.65 -0.87 11.09
C HIS A 200 26.18 -2.16 11.74
N GLN A 201 25.76 -3.29 11.23
CA GLN A 201 26.20 -4.60 11.76
C GLN A 201 27.71 -4.86 11.57
N LEU A 202 28.32 -4.31 10.51
CA LEU A 202 29.75 -4.47 10.24
C LEU A 202 30.64 -3.79 11.30
N VAL A 203 30.16 -2.71 11.92
CA VAL A 203 30.92 -1.99 12.97
C VAL A 203 30.60 -2.46 14.39
N ASP A 204 29.65 -3.36 14.53
CA ASP A 204 29.28 -3.96 15.82
C ASP A 204 30.22 -5.13 16.14
N PRO A 205 31.09 -5.00 17.16
CA PRO A 205 32.07 -6.03 17.50
C PRO A 205 31.45 -7.31 18.08
N GLU A 206 30.17 -7.29 18.46
CA GLU A 206 29.47 -8.45 19.00
C GLU A 206 28.90 -9.35 17.90
N ILE A 207 28.85 -8.87 16.63
CA ILE A 207 28.32 -9.63 15.50
C ILE A 207 29.47 -10.32 14.74
N PRO A 208 29.57 -11.66 14.75
CA PRO A 208 30.55 -12.38 13.98
C PRO A 208 30.39 -12.17 12.47
N ILE A 209 31.50 -12.10 11.74
CA ILE A 209 31.47 -11.91 10.27
C ILE A 209 30.67 -13.03 9.59
N GLU A 210 30.72 -14.24 10.11
CA GLU A 210 30.01 -15.42 9.62
C GLU A 210 28.49 -15.20 9.61
N GLU A 211 27.95 -14.41 10.54
CA GLU A 211 26.52 -14.04 10.59
C GLU A 211 26.15 -12.99 9.53
N LEU A 212 27.09 -12.13 9.17
CA LEU A 212 26.89 -11.10 8.14
C LEU A 212 26.87 -11.67 6.72
N VAL A 213 27.55 -12.81 6.50
CA VAL A 213 27.72 -13.43 5.18
C VAL A 213 26.86 -14.68 5.00
N VAL A 214 25.82 -14.86 5.81
CA VAL A 214 24.91 -16.00 5.69
C VAL A 214 24.17 -15.98 4.36
N ASN A 215 24.15 -17.12 3.68
CA ASN A 215 23.42 -17.28 2.42
C ASN A 215 21.89 -17.10 2.64
N PRO A 216 21.23 -16.12 2.01
CA PRO A 216 19.80 -15.89 2.19
C PRO A 216 18.94 -17.10 1.76
N VAL A 217 19.40 -17.93 0.84
CA VAL A 217 18.72 -19.18 0.44
C VAL A 217 18.56 -20.12 1.64
N GLU A 218 19.61 -20.25 2.46
CA GLU A 218 19.58 -21.12 3.64
C GLU A 218 18.63 -20.58 4.71
N LEU A 219 18.60 -19.24 4.91
CA LEU A 219 17.67 -18.61 5.84
C LEU A 219 16.22 -18.82 5.42
N VAL A 220 15.92 -18.67 4.13
CA VAL A 220 14.58 -18.93 3.60
C VAL A 220 14.21 -20.42 3.73
N ARG A 221 15.13 -21.35 3.47
CA ARG A 221 14.90 -22.80 3.66
C ARG A 221 14.62 -23.14 5.12
N LYS A 222 15.36 -22.59 6.06
CA LYS A 222 15.14 -22.79 7.52
C LYS A 222 13.75 -22.34 7.98
N THR A 223 13.19 -21.33 7.34
CA THR A 223 11.85 -20.82 7.65
C THR A 223 10.76 -21.37 6.74
N ALA A 224 11.09 -22.31 5.83
CA ALA A 224 10.19 -22.82 4.80
C ALA A 224 9.46 -21.71 4.00
N GLY A 225 10.12 -20.57 3.81
CA GLY A 225 9.54 -19.41 3.12
C GLY A 225 8.49 -18.64 3.93
N ALA A 226 8.28 -18.96 5.20
CA ALA A 226 7.26 -18.31 6.02
C ALA A 226 7.53 -16.83 6.23
N SER A 227 6.46 -16.03 6.17
CA SER A 227 6.47 -14.60 6.52
C SER A 227 6.92 -14.38 7.97
N ASN A 228 7.21 -13.13 8.32
CA ASN A 228 7.58 -12.79 9.69
C ASN A 228 6.40 -13.04 10.65
N PRO A 229 6.53 -13.89 11.67
CA PRO A 229 5.44 -14.24 12.57
C PRO A 229 4.99 -13.09 13.47
N TYR A 230 5.79 -12.03 13.58
CA TYR A 230 5.44 -10.82 14.35
C TYR A 230 4.58 -9.83 13.52
N PHE A 231 4.39 -10.10 12.23
CA PHE A 231 3.54 -9.30 11.35
C PHE A 231 2.31 -10.10 10.95
N ASN A 232 1.22 -9.89 11.65
CA ASN A 232 -0.08 -10.37 11.22
C ASN A 232 -0.47 -9.71 9.89
N LYS A 233 -1.31 -10.37 9.10
CA LYS A 233 -1.86 -9.73 7.90
C LYS A 233 -2.65 -8.47 8.26
N PRO A 234 -2.76 -7.47 7.36
CA PRO A 234 -3.41 -6.19 7.66
C PRO A 234 -4.83 -6.32 8.23
N LEU A 235 -5.60 -7.31 7.79
CA LEU A 235 -6.95 -7.54 8.33
C LEU A 235 -6.96 -8.13 9.76
N ALA A 236 -5.86 -8.69 10.22
CA ALA A 236 -5.74 -9.38 11.51
C ALA A 236 -4.77 -8.67 12.49
N ILE A 237 -4.59 -7.35 12.35
CA ILE A 237 -3.63 -6.58 13.18
C ILE A 237 -4.12 -6.33 14.61
N TYR A 238 -5.42 -6.42 14.84
CA TYR A 238 -5.97 -6.15 16.18
C TYR A 238 -6.02 -7.42 17.04
N PRO A 239 -5.88 -7.29 18.35
CA PRO A 239 -6.00 -8.42 19.26
C PRO A 239 -7.43 -8.95 19.35
N GLY A 240 -7.56 -10.19 19.79
CA GLY A 240 -8.85 -10.86 19.95
C GLY A 240 -9.55 -11.17 18.62
N ASN A 241 -10.86 -11.02 18.58
CA ASN A 241 -11.69 -11.32 17.42
C ASN A 241 -12.02 -10.07 16.57
N ARG A 242 -11.39 -8.94 16.85
CA ARG A 242 -11.62 -7.71 16.09
C ARG A 242 -10.88 -7.79 14.75
N VAL A 243 -11.63 -7.76 13.66
CA VAL A 243 -11.10 -7.72 12.29
C VAL A 243 -11.01 -6.28 11.83
N ASN A 244 -9.88 -5.89 11.23
CA ASN A 244 -9.73 -4.62 10.51
C ASN A 244 -10.66 -4.60 9.29
N SER A 245 -11.25 -3.47 8.96
CA SER A 245 -12.11 -3.34 7.78
C SER A 245 -11.31 -3.55 6.48
N LYS A 246 -11.92 -4.25 5.50
CA LYS A 246 -11.29 -4.46 4.21
C LYS A 246 -11.25 -3.16 3.40
N GLY A 247 -10.07 -2.82 2.87
CA GLY A 247 -9.90 -1.73 1.93
C GLY A 247 -9.62 -2.22 0.51
N LEU A 248 -9.35 -1.26 -0.38
CA LEU A 248 -9.00 -1.49 -1.77
C LEU A 248 -7.64 -0.84 -2.06
N ASP A 249 -6.83 -1.51 -2.85
CA ASP A 249 -5.61 -0.92 -3.40
C ASP A 249 -5.96 -0.23 -4.74
N LEU A 250 -6.07 1.10 -4.70
CA LEU A 250 -6.39 1.90 -5.89
C LEU A 250 -5.23 2.01 -6.88
N SER A 251 -4.06 1.44 -6.56
CA SER A 251 -2.94 1.32 -7.48
C SER A 251 -2.90 -0.04 -8.21
N ASP A 252 -3.79 -0.96 -7.85
CA ASP A 252 -3.95 -2.25 -8.51
C ASP A 252 -5.01 -2.13 -9.61
N GLU A 253 -4.59 -2.20 -10.86
CA GLU A 253 -5.46 -2.05 -12.04
C GLU A 253 -6.57 -3.10 -12.11
N LEU A 254 -6.35 -4.31 -11.59
CA LEU A 254 -7.38 -5.34 -11.54
C LEU A 254 -8.47 -4.98 -10.52
N GLN A 255 -8.08 -4.47 -9.36
CA GLN A 255 -9.02 -3.98 -8.35
C GLN A 255 -9.77 -2.74 -8.83
N LEU A 256 -9.11 -1.84 -9.57
CA LEU A 256 -9.78 -0.68 -10.20
C LEU A 256 -10.82 -1.10 -11.24
N ALA A 257 -10.51 -2.07 -12.08
CA ALA A 257 -11.45 -2.59 -13.08
C ALA A 257 -12.67 -3.28 -12.44
N GLU A 258 -12.45 -4.04 -11.36
CA GLU A 258 -13.52 -4.61 -10.55
C GLU A 258 -14.37 -3.51 -9.91
N LEU A 259 -13.73 -2.51 -9.29
CA LEU A 259 -14.42 -1.38 -8.67
C LEU A 259 -15.26 -0.61 -9.67
N ASP A 260 -14.75 -0.32 -10.86
CA ASP A 260 -15.51 0.35 -11.93
C ASP A 260 -16.74 -0.47 -12.33
N THR A 261 -16.56 -1.77 -12.51
CA THR A 261 -17.65 -2.70 -12.84
C THR A 261 -18.74 -2.68 -11.76
N GLU A 262 -18.38 -2.77 -10.50
CA GLU A 262 -19.30 -2.79 -9.38
C GLU A 262 -20.00 -1.44 -9.19
N LEU A 263 -19.30 -0.32 -9.28
CA LEU A 263 -19.90 1.01 -9.15
C LEU A 263 -20.87 1.33 -10.30
N ASN A 264 -20.58 0.86 -11.52
CA ASN A 264 -21.42 1.09 -12.69
C ASN A 264 -22.84 0.53 -12.54
N GLN A 265 -23.04 -0.52 -11.70
CA GLN A 265 -24.36 -1.08 -11.44
C GLN A 265 -25.31 -0.10 -10.74
N TYR A 266 -24.75 0.91 -10.05
CA TYR A 266 -25.51 1.87 -9.24
C TYR A 266 -25.72 3.22 -9.93
N PHE A 267 -25.07 3.51 -11.07
CA PHE A 267 -25.15 4.85 -11.71
C PHE A 267 -26.57 5.29 -12.10
N ALA A 268 -27.42 4.35 -12.51
CA ALA A 268 -28.81 4.65 -12.86
C ALA A 268 -29.74 4.69 -11.63
N LYS A 269 -29.25 4.31 -10.45
CA LYS A 269 -30.07 4.21 -9.25
C LYS A 269 -30.34 5.60 -8.68
N VAL A 270 -31.64 5.86 -8.43
CA VAL A 270 -32.12 7.06 -7.74
C VAL A 270 -32.59 6.64 -6.35
N TYR A 271 -32.05 7.31 -5.34
CA TYR A 271 -32.31 6.96 -3.94
C TYR A 271 -33.45 7.80 -3.37
N THR A 272 -34.20 7.23 -2.43
CA THR A 272 -35.18 7.96 -1.65
C THR A 272 -34.90 7.74 -0.16
N ALA A 273 -35.00 8.82 0.61
CA ALA A 273 -34.85 8.76 2.05
C ALA A 273 -35.98 9.56 2.73
N GLU A 274 -36.53 8.95 3.76
CA GLU A 274 -37.56 9.56 4.61
C GLU A 274 -37.35 9.13 6.07
N PRO A 275 -37.99 9.81 7.04
CA PRO A 275 -37.89 9.45 8.45
C PRO A 275 -38.37 8.01 8.70
N LEU A 276 -37.56 7.21 9.39
CA LEU A 276 -37.91 5.85 9.80
C LEU A 276 -38.46 5.88 11.24
N LEU A 277 -39.78 5.78 11.38
CA LEU A 277 -40.46 5.83 12.67
C LEU A 277 -41.20 4.51 12.94
N TRP A 278 -41.08 4.04 14.19
CA TRP A 278 -41.82 2.85 14.62
C TRP A 278 -43.30 3.14 14.77
N ASP A 279 -44.14 2.29 14.17
CA ASP A 279 -45.60 2.35 14.27
C ASP A 279 -46.20 3.74 13.95
N TYR A 280 -45.63 4.42 12.95
CA TYR A 280 -46.07 5.72 12.51
C TYR A 280 -45.95 5.85 10.99
N LYS A 281 -47.04 6.27 10.34
CA LYS A 281 -47.02 6.51 8.90
C LYS A 281 -46.57 7.97 8.66
N VAL A 282 -45.44 8.09 7.98
CA VAL A 282 -44.89 9.39 7.57
C VAL A 282 -45.88 10.06 6.63
N SER A 283 -46.20 11.36 6.85
CA SER A 283 -47.10 12.12 6.00
C SER A 283 -46.47 12.38 4.62
N GLU A 284 -47.27 12.26 3.57
CA GLU A 284 -46.86 12.64 2.21
C GLU A 284 -46.51 14.13 2.16
N ARG A 285 -45.34 14.42 1.55
CA ARG A 285 -44.82 15.78 1.40
C ARG A 285 -43.88 15.85 0.21
N GLU A 286 -43.59 17.09 -0.22
CA GLU A 286 -42.62 17.34 -1.25
C GLU A 286 -41.23 16.93 -0.78
N ALA A 287 -40.58 16.07 -1.56
CA ALA A 287 -39.21 15.64 -1.31
C ALA A 287 -38.21 16.58 -2.02
N LYS A 288 -37.13 16.94 -1.32
CA LYS A 288 -36.05 17.75 -1.89
C LYS A 288 -35.13 16.88 -2.74
N GLN A 289 -34.75 17.41 -3.91
CA GLN A 289 -33.72 16.78 -4.70
C GLN A 289 -32.34 16.87 -4.05
N VAL A 290 -31.63 15.75 -4.01
CA VAL A 290 -30.20 15.67 -3.66
C VAL A 290 -29.41 15.54 -4.95
N ARG A 291 -28.45 16.42 -5.18
CA ARG A 291 -27.69 16.49 -6.42
C ARG A 291 -26.20 16.23 -6.14
N ASN A 292 -25.56 15.63 -7.13
CA ASN A 292 -24.13 15.45 -7.13
C ASN A 292 -23.41 16.82 -7.19
N PRO A 293 -22.59 17.16 -6.18
CA PRO A 293 -21.90 18.46 -6.15
C PRO A 293 -20.91 18.65 -7.31
N ALA A 294 -20.34 17.56 -7.82
CA ALA A 294 -19.43 17.60 -8.96
C ALA A 294 -20.15 17.68 -10.32
N LYS A 295 -21.45 17.32 -10.37
CA LYS A 295 -22.26 17.30 -11.61
C LYS A 295 -23.70 17.68 -11.32
N GLN A 296 -24.02 18.96 -11.34
CA GLN A 296 -25.30 19.53 -10.89
C GLN A 296 -26.57 19.01 -11.60
N ASN A 297 -26.46 18.49 -12.82
CA ASN A 297 -27.55 17.83 -13.53
C ASN A 297 -27.74 16.34 -13.16
N ASP A 298 -26.87 15.78 -12.32
CA ASP A 298 -26.99 14.43 -11.81
C ASP A 298 -27.81 14.44 -10.51
N VAL A 299 -29.01 13.86 -10.55
CA VAL A 299 -29.89 13.71 -9.39
C VAL A 299 -29.58 12.38 -8.70
N VAL A 300 -28.99 12.45 -7.51
CA VAL A 300 -28.66 11.29 -6.69
C VAL A 300 -29.90 10.67 -6.09
N GLY A 301 -30.83 11.52 -5.64
CA GLY A 301 -32.04 11.04 -5.00
C GLY A 301 -32.97 12.14 -4.51
N PHE A 302 -33.89 11.73 -3.65
CA PHE A 302 -34.88 12.61 -3.03
C PHE A 302 -34.93 12.34 -1.53
N VAL A 303 -35.02 13.40 -0.74
CA VAL A 303 -35.12 13.33 0.73
C VAL A 303 -36.31 14.07 1.26
N SER A 304 -37.06 13.43 2.14
CA SER A 304 -38.14 14.08 2.90
C SER A 304 -37.67 14.30 4.36
N ASN A 305 -37.51 15.55 4.75
CA ASN A 305 -37.08 15.86 6.13
C ASN A 305 -38.23 15.62 7.12
N ALA A 306 -37.90 15.24 8.36
CA ALA A 306 -38.86 15.09 9.44
C ALA A 306 -39.54 16.45 9.77
N THR A 307 -40.80 16.40 10.14
CA THR A 307 -41.54 17.48 10.79
C THR A 307 -41.28 17.50 12.27
N LEU A 308 -41.58 18.58 12.98
CA LEU A 308 -41.49 18.67 14.44
C LEU A 308 -42.33 17.59 15.12
N ALA A 309 -43.54 17.34 14.62
CA ALA A 309 -44.41 16.29 15.17
C ALA A 309 -43.80 14.89 15.04
N GLU A 310 -43.08 14.59 13.94
CA GLU A 310 -42.39 13.33 13.73
C GLU A 310 -41.16 13.21 14.64
N VAL A 311 -40.47 14.30 14.94
CA VAL A 311 -39.39 14.32 15.94
C VAL A 311 -39.95 13.99 17.32
N ASP A 312 -41.12 14.55 17.71
CA ASP A 312 -41.77 14.21 18.99
C ASP A 312 -42.15 12.73 19.05
N VAL A 313 -42.64 12.16 17.96
CA VAL A 313 -42.91 10.71 17.83
C VAL A 313 -41.63 9.89 17.98
N ALA A 314 -40.53 10.29 17.31
CA ALA A 314 -39.24 9.61 17.41
C ALA A 314 -38.73 9.56 18.86
N VAL A 315 -38.76 10.69 19.57
CA VAL A 315 -38.37 10.77 21.00
C VAL A 315 -39.27 9.90 21.88
N SER A 316 -40.58 9.96 21.66
CA SER A 316 -41.55 9.15 22.37
C SER A 316 -41.33 7.64 22.17
N ASN A 317 -41.03 7.23 20.95
CA ASN A 317 -40.72 5.86 20.60
C ASN A 317 -39.40 5.40 21.25
N ALA A 318 -38.37 6.23 21.27
CA ALA A 318 -37.10 5.96 21.92
C ALA A 318 -37.27 5.77 23.46
N LEU A 319 -38.04 6.65 24.08
CA LEU A 319 -38.38 6.54 25.52
C LEU A 319 -39.15 5.27 25.82
N ARG A 320 -40.12 4.88 25.01
CA ARG A 320 -40.89 3.65 25.14
C ARG A 320 -40.03 2.39 25.00
N ALA A 321 -39.09 2.37 24.08
CA ALA A 321 -38.20 1.24 23.83
C ALA A 321 -37.04 1.15 24.84
N PHE A 322 -36.73 2.23 25.55
CA PHE A 322 -35.58 2.33 26.44
C PHE A 322 -35.52 1.23 27.55
N PRO A 323 -36.62 0.92 28.28
CA PRO A 323 -36.57 -0.09 29.33
C PRO A 323 -36.15 -1.48 28.82
N GLU A 324 -36.73 -1.92 27.71
CA GLU A 324 -36.40 -3.21 27.10
C GLU A 324 -34.98 -3.21 26.55
N TRP A 325 -34.59 -2.17 25.80
CA TRP A 325 -33.24 -2.06 25.24
C TRP A 325 -32.16 -2.00 26.31
N SER A 326 -32.38 -1.26 27.40
CA SER A 326 -31.43 -1.14 28.51
C SER A 326 -31.24 -2.46 29.28
N ALA A 327 -32.24 -3.31 29.27
CA ALA A 327 -32.18 -4.64 29.90
C ALA A 327 -31.45 -5.69 29.06
N THR A 328 -31.21 -5.44 27.75
CA THR A 328 -30.44 -6.40 26.92
C THR A 328 -29.00 -6.50 27.44
N THR A 329 -28.38 -7.67 27.27
CA THR A 329 -27.02 -7.88 27.74
C THR A 329 -26.03 -7.08 26.89
N PRO A 330 -24.86 -6.67 27.42
CA PRO A 330 -23.81 -6.03 26.63
C PRO A 330 -23.41 -6.84 25.37
N GLN A 331 -23.37 -8.16 25.53
CA GLN A 331 -23.01 -9.08 24.40
C GLN A 331 -24.06 -9.04 23.30
N GLU A 332 -25.35 -9.00 23.62
CA GLU A 332 -26.42 -8.88 22.62
C GLU A 332 -26.37 -7.53 21.88
N ARG A 333 -26.13 -6.42 22.60
CA ARG A 333 -25.98 -5.10 22.02
C ARG A 333 -24.77 -5.08 21.06
N ALA A 334 -23.63 -5.60 21.51
CA ALA A 334 -22.43 -5.73 20.70
C ALA A 334 -22.67 -6.57 19.43
N ALA A 335 -23.35 -7.71 19.55
CA ALA A 335 -23.66 -8.58 18.41
C ALA A 335 -24.51 -7.87 17.34
N ARG A 336 -25.45 -6.99 17.75
CA ARG A 336 -26.24 -6.19 16.78
C ARG A 336 -25.39 -5.18 16.02
N ILE A 337 -24.43 -4.52 16.71
CA ILE A 337 -23.52 -3.57 16.08
C ILE A 337 -22.54 -4.30 15.15
N ILE A 338 -22.02 -5.47 15.52
CA ILE A 338 -21.21 -6.30 14.63
C ILE A 338 -21.99 -6.71 13.37
N LYS A 339 -23.26 -7.11 13.54
CA LYS A 339 -24.14 -7.42 12.40
C LYS A 339 -24.30 -6.20 11.46
N PHE A 340 -24.45 -5.00 12.01
CA PHE A 340 -24.53 -3.77 11.23
C PHE A 340 -23.22 -3.50 10.48
N ALA A 341 -22.05 -3.64 11.11
CA ALA A 341 -20.75 -3.52 10.45
C ALA A 341 -20.60 -4.49 9.27
N ASN A 342 -21.01 -5.74 9.47
CA ASN A 342 -20.96 -6.76 8.41
C ASN A 342 -21.94 -6.44 7.24
N LEU A 343 -23.10 -5.86 7.53
CA LEU A 343 -24.02 -5.40 6.49
C LEU A 343 -23.45 -4.22 5.69
N MET A 344 -22.72 -3.31 6.34
CA MET A 344 -22.02 -2.24 5.63
C MET A 344 -20.97 -2.81 4.67
N GLU A 345 -20.15 -3.78 5.09
CA GLU A 345 -19.20 -4.42 4.20
C GLU A 345 -19.87 -5.23 3.07
N LEU A 346 -21.01 -5.85 3.34
CA LEU A 346 -21.78 -6.58 2.30
C LEU A 346 -22.32 -5.63 1.22
N ASN A 347 -22.68 -4.42 1.60
CA ASN A 347 -23.19 -3.38 0.69
C ASN A 347 -22.13 -2.31 0.36
N TYR A 348 -20.85 -2.69 0.43
CA TYR A 348 -19.71 -1.77 0.36
C TYR A 348 -19.73 -0.89 -0.88
N TYR A 349 -19.92 -1.46 -2.07
CA TYR A 349 -19.88 -0.72 -3.33
C TYR A 349 -21.07 0.24 -3.48
N GLU A 350 -22.25 -0.14 -3.01
CA GLU A 350 -23.41 0.77 -3.00
C GLU A 350 -23.18 1.95 -2.05
N MET A 351 -22.68 1.72 -0.85
CA MET A 351 -22.34 2.77 0.11
C MET A 351 -21.25 3.69 -0.43
N LEU A 352 -20.19 3.12 -1.02
CA LEU A 352 -19.13 3.89 -1.66
C LEU A 352 -19.68 4.76 -2.78
N HIS A 353 -20.55 4.21 -3.64
CA HIS A 353 -21.20 4.95 -4.73
C HIS A 353 -21.99 6.15 -4.20
N ILE A 354 -22.80 5.96 -3.13
CA ILE A 354 -23.57 7.05 -2.52
C ILE A 354 -22.64 8.13 -1.97
N VAL A 355 -21.62 7.74 -1.20
CA VAL A 355 -20.68 8.69 -0.57
C VAL A 355 -19.93 9.52 -1.61
N VAL A 356 -19.46 8.88 -2.69
CA VAL A 356 -18.76 9.59 -3.78
C VAL A 356 -19.73 10.53 -4.53
N ARG A 357 -20.92 10.04 -4.86
CA ARG A 357 -21.86 10.78 -5.71
C ARG A 357 -22.62 11.87 -4.96
N GLU A 358 -23.03 11.62 -3.71
CA GLU A 358 -23.80 12.56 -2.90
C GLU A 358 -22.91 13.57 -2.18
N ALA A 359 -21.85 13.11 -1.53
CA ALA A 359 -20.94 13.97 -0.77
C ALA A 359 -19.79 14.54 -1.62
N GLY A 360 -19.63 14.12 -2.88
CA GLY A 360 -18.58 14.60 -3.79
C GLY A 360 -17.18 14.20 -3.34
N LYS A 361 -17.03 13.09 -2.63
CA LYS A 361 -15.74 12.60 -2.14
C LYS A 361 -14.95 11.89 -3.25
N THR A 362 -13.64 11.92 -3.15
CA THR A 362 -12.78 11.06 -3.98
C THR A 362 -12.99 9.60 -3.62
N LEU A 363 -12.61 8.68 -4.50
CA LEU A 363 -12.70 7.24 -4.20
C LEU A 363 -11.94 6.86 -2.93
N SER A 364 -10.73 7.35 -2.76
CA SER A 364 -9.92 7.08 -1.56
C SER A 364 -10.58 7.57 -0.27
N ASN A 365 -11.15 8.78 -0.29
CA ASN A 365 -11.88 9.33 0.85
C ASN A 365 -13.19 8.57 1.11
N GLY A 366 -13.91 8.17 0.06
CA GLY A 366 -15.12 7.35 0.19
C GLY A 366 -14.83 5.98 0.79
N ILE A 367 -13.74 5.34 0.37
CA ILE A 367 -13.24 4.09 0.95
C ILE A 367 -12.94 4.27 2.44
N ALA A 368 -12.24 5.34 2.81
CA ALA A 368 -11.90 5.65 4.19
C ALA A 368 -13.14 5.84 5.07
N GLU A 369 -14.17 6.56 4.58
CA GLU A 369 -15.45 6.77 5.29
C GLU A 369 -16.17 5.46 5.60
N VAL A 370 -16.35 4.61 4.61
CA VAL A 370 -17.03 3.32 4.81
C VAL A 370 -16.24 2.45 5.79
N ARG A 371 -14.92 2.41 5.66
CA ARG A 371 -14.04 1.66 6.55
C ARG A 371 -14.07 2.20 7.97
N GLU A 372 -14.01 3.50 8.15
CA GLU A 372 -14.09 4.16 9.46
C GLU A 372 -15.38 3.77 10.18
N ALA A 373 -16.52 3.84 9.50
CA ALA A 373 -17.82 3.44 10.07
C ALA A 373 -17.83 1.97 10.52
N VAL A 374 -17.31 1.06 9.70
CA VAL A 374 -17.18 -0.35 10.03
C VAL A 374 -16.26 -0.57 11.22
N ASP A 375 -15.10 0.08 11.24
CA ASP A 375 -14.10 -0.08 12.29
C ASP A 375 -14.56 0.52 13.62
N PHE A 376 -15.28 1.63 13.62
CA PHE A 376 -15.91 2.17 14.83
C PHE A 376 -16.96 1.20 15.40
N CYS A 377 -17.82 0.64 14.56
CA CYS A 377 -18.78 -0.36 15.01
C CYS A 377 -18.08 -1.56 15.65
N ARG A 378 -17.03 -2.09 15.02
CA ARG A 378 -16.27 -3.23 15.57
C ARG A 378 -15.51 -2.87 16.84
N TYR A 379 -14.94 -1.67 16.90
CA TYR A 379 -14.21 -1.20 18.07
C TYR A 379 -15.14 -1.07 19.28
N TYR A 380 -16.24 -0.31 19.17
CA TYR A 380 -17.15 -0.09 20.29
C TYR A 380 -17.90 -1.36 20.68
N ALA A 381 -18.25 -2.22 19.73
CA ALA A 381 -18.84 -3.52 20.04
C ALA A 381 -17.89 -4.39 20.87
N ALA A 382 -16.59 -4.40 20.55
CA ALA A 382 -15.59 -5.13 21.32
C ALA A 382 -15.44 -4.56 22.75
N GLN A 383 -15.41 -3.23 22.88
CA GLN A 383 -15.37 -2.56 24.20
C GLN A 383 -16.60 -2.96 25.05
N VAL A 384 -17.80 -2.83 24.49
CA VAL A 384 -19.04 -3.16 25.19
C VAL A 384 -19.09 -4.62 25.60
N ALA A 385 -18.68 -5.54 24.69
CA ALA A 385 -18.72 -6.98 25.00
C ALA A 385 -17.74 -7.41 26.10
N ASN A 386 -16.57 -6.74 26.19
CA ASN A 386 -15.49 -7.14 27.09
C ASN A 386 -15.48 -6.38 28.42
N GLU A 387 -15.95 -5.13 28.46
CA GLU A 387 -15.74 -4.23 29.57
C GLU A 387 -17.05 -3.82 30.28
N PHE A 388 -18.21 -3.92 29.59
CA PHE A 388 -19.47 -3.46 30.14
C PHE A 388 -20.18 -4.57 30.91
N ASP A 389 -20.79 -4.15 32.04
CA ASP A 389 -21.70 -4.92 32.85
C ASP A 389 -22.90 -4.02 33.19
N ASN A 390 -24.12 -4.48 32.97
CA ASN A 390 -25.35 -3.72 33.28
C ASN A 390 -25.50 -3.33 34.76
N ALA A 391 -24.80 -4.02 35.64
CA ALA A 391 -24.78 -3.66 37.09
C ALA A 391 -23.95 -2.40 37.35
N THR A 392 -22.91 -2.16 36.55
CA THR A 392 -21.96 -1.04 36.74
C THR A 392 -22.09 0.04 35.68
N HIS A 393 -22.54 -0.32 34.45
CA HIS A 393 -22.71 0.57 33.31
C HIS A 393 -24.20 0.73 32.99
N GLN A 394 -24.83 1.70 33.61
CA GLN A 394 -26.25 1.97 33.40
C GLN A 394 -26.49 2.84 32.19
N ALA A 395 -27.53 2.52 31.41
CA ALA A 395 -27.94 3.32 30.28
C ALA A 395 -28.53 4.67 30.72
N ILE A 396 -28.18 5.75 30.03
CA ILE A 396 -28.59 7.12 30.37
C ILE A 396 -29.91 7.56 29.75
N GLY A 397 -30.44 6.80 28.78
CA GLY A 397 -31.66 7.11 28.05
C GLY A 397 -31.44 7.32 26.57
N PRO A 398 -32.43 7.84 25.86
CA PRO A 398 -32.32 8.22 24.45
C PRO A 398 -31.20 9.25 24.22
N VAL A 399 -30.47 9.08 23.11
CA VAL A 399 -29.37 9.95 22.70
C VAL A 399 -29.67 10.50 21.31
N VAL A 400 -29.45 11.80 21.12
CA VAL A 400 -29.51 12.44 19.81
C VAL A 400 -28.11 12.39 19.18
N CYS A 401 -28.04 11.85 17.99
CA CYS A 401 -26.81 11.84 17.18
C CYS A 401 -26.94 12.86 16.03
N ILE A 402 -25.93 13.70 15.85
CA ILE A 402 -25.89 14.78 14.83
C ILE A 402 -24.75 14.51 13.87
#